data_668a16b5b638e4ef117c75f666d9f752
#
_entry.id   668a16b5b638e4ef117c75f666d9f752
#
_cell.length_a   1.000
_cell.length_b   1.000
_cell.length_c   1.000
_cell.angle_alpha   90.00
_cell.angle_beta   90.00
_cell.angle_gamma   90.00
#
_symmetry.space_group_name_H-M   'P 1'
#
loop_
_entity.id
_entity.type
_entity.pdbx_description
1 polymer ?
#
loop_
_entity_poly.entity_id
_entity_poly.type
_entity_poly.pdbx_seq_one_letter_code
_entity_poly.pdbx_strand_id
1 'polypeptide(L)'
;MQNILSKISGEHFKNYNVNKIKSKSSGIDLYYGGESEFFNYDKVIIATHADEALSIIDNPTNEEKEILSKFSYRENIAYIHTDKTAMPKNKKAWSSWNSSLKKDEVNKSSITYWLNLLQNLRCNEDIFLTLNPYFEIDQSKILKKVKFTHPYFDQSALDHQ
;
A
#
# COMPACT_ATOMS: atom_id res chain seq x y z
N MET A 1 9.80 3.07 -11.88
CA MET A 1 10.20 3.91 -10.73
C MET A 1 11.47 4.72 -11.01
N GLN A 2 12.57 4.15 -11.49
CA GLN A 2 13.81 4.88 -11.80
C GLN A 2 13.61 6.08 -12.76
N ASN A 3 12.76 5.95 -13.79
CA ASN A 3 12.45 7.03 -14.75
C ASN A 3 11.67 8.22 -14.15
N ILE A 4 10.99 8.03 -13.02
CA ILE A 4 10.28 9.12 -12.33
C ILE A 4 11.27 9.88 -11.44
N LEU A 5 12.08 9.16 -10.68
CA LEU A 5 13.07 9.76 -9.80
C LEU A 5 14.11 10.60 -10.55
N SER A 6 14.50 10.19 -11.76
CA SER A 6 15.45 10.96 -12.60
C SER A 6 14.90 12.31 -13.09
N LYS A 7 13.60 12.53 -12.98
CA LYS A 7 12.94 13.81 -13.37
C LYS A 7 12.71 14.75 -12.19
N ILE A 8 12.96 14.31 -10.97
CA ILE A 8 12.80 15.10 -9.76
C ILE A 8 14.16 15.72 -9.44
N SER A 9 14.21 17.05 -9.37
CA SER A 9 15.38 17.78 -8.89
C SER A 9 15.48 17.65 -7.36
N GLY A 10 16.67 17.40 -6.85
CA GLY A 10 16.93 17.25 -5.41
C GLY A 10 17.68 15.98 -5.08
N GLU A 11 18.07 15.86 -3.83
CA GLU A 11 18.79 14.68 -3.33
C GLU A 11 17.80 13.54 -3.01
N HIS A 12 18.19 12.32 -3.28
CA HIS A 12 17.41 11.12 -3.06
C HIS A 12 18.13 10.18 -2.09
N PHE A 13 17.64 10.10 -0.88
CA PHE A 13 18.17 9.21 0.14
C PHE A 13 17.37 7.89 0.15
N LYS A 14 18.04 6.78 -0.11
CA LYS A 14 17.48 5.44 -0.07
C LYS A 14 17.98 4.71 1.16
N ASN A 15 17.13 3.86 1.74
CA ASN A 15 17.44 3.08 2.94
C ASN A 15 17.67 3.94 4.20
N TYR A 16 17.16 5.17 4.20
CA TYR A 16 17.08 6.00 5.39
C TYR A 16 15.74 5.74 6.07
N ASN A 17 15.76 5.03 7.16
CA ASN A 17 14.57 4.79 7.97
C ASN A 17 14.34 5.98 8.89
N VAL A 18 13.43 6.88 8.48
CA VAL A 18 13.02 8.00 9.34
C VAL A 18 12.22 7.45 10.50
N ASN A 19 12.70 7.68 11.71
CA ASN A 19 12.11 7.16 12.94
C ASN A 19 11.55 8.24 13.87
N LYS A 20 11.87 9.52 13.60
CA LYS A 20 11.39 10.64 14.42
C LYS A 20 11.42 11.94 13.65
N ILE A 21 10.39 12.75 13.83
CA ILE A 21 10.26 14.11 13.28
C ILE A 21 9.99 15.06 14.44
N LYS A 22 10.84 16.08 14.61
CA LYS A 22 10.75 17.03 15.71
C LYS A 22 10.67 18.45 15.18
N SER A 23 9.54 19.13 15.45
CA SER A 23 9.38 20.55 15.15
C SER A 23 10.10 21.43 16.17
N LYS A 24 10.83 22.44 15.69
CA LYS A 24 11.54 23.45 16.48
C LYS A 24 11.28 24.86 15.92
N SER A 25 11.62 25.88 16.68
CA SER A 25 11.56 27.27 16.19
C SER A 25 12.49 27.53 14.99
N SER A 26 13.55 26.72 14.83
CA SER A 26 14.56 26.84 13.75
C SER A 26 14.29 25.90 12.56
N GLY A 27 13.14 25.24 12.50
CA GLY A 27 12.81 24.27 11.45
C GLY A 27 12.40 22.91 12.00
N ILE A 28 12.48 21.89 11.17
CA ILE A 28 12.06 20.54 11.48
C ILE A 28 13.23 19.58 11.39
N ASP A 29 13.58 18.95 12.50
CA ASP A 29 14.60 17.90 12.52
C ASP A 29 13.98 16.55 12.15
N LEU A 30 14.57 15.89 11.19
CA LEU A 30 14.19 14.58 10.68
C LEU A 30 15.29 13.58 11.04
N TYR A 31 15.00 12.67 11.97
CA TYR A 31 15.95 11.69 12.50
C TYR A 31 15.90 10.38 11.71
N TYR A 32 17.08 9.79 11.48
CA TYR A 32 17.23 8.50 10.82
C TYR A 32 18.36 7.70 11.49
N GLY A 33 18.20 6.38 11.54
CA GLY A 33 19.27 5.50 12.04
C GLY A 33 19.61 5.59 13.54
N GLY A 34 18.98 6.51 14.30
CA GLY A 34 19.23 6.73 15.74
C GLY A 34 18.80 8.11 16.22
N GLU A 35 19.10 8.44 17.50
CA GLU A 35 18.70 9.73 18.08
C GLU A 35 19.69 10.88 17.83
N SER A 36 20.89 10.58 17.30
CA SER A 36 21.96 11.55 17.11
C SER A 36 22.13 12.03 15.68
N GLU A 37 21.55 11.33 14.70
CA GLU A 37 21.69 11.66 13.27
C GLU A 37 20.38 12.25 12.75
N PHE A 38 20.43 13.49 12.27
CA PHE A 38 19.26 14.16 11.70
C PHE A 38 19.63 15.15 10.60
N PHE A 39 18.66 15.40 9.71
CA PHE A 39 18.66 16.54 8.80
C PHE A 39 17.70 17.61 9.30
N ASN A 40 18.02 18.88 9.10
CA ASN A 40 17.13 19.99 9.40
C ASN A 40 16.54 20.56 8.12
N TYR A 41 15.24 20.78 8.09
CA TYR A 41 14.49 21.31 6.95
C TYR A 41 13.52 22.40 7.40
N ASP A 42 13.22 23.35 6.51
CA ASP A 42 12.18 24.38 6.75
C ASP A 42 10.78 23.76 6.77
N LYS A 43 10.53 22.75 5.93
CA LYS A 43 9.25 22.07 5.79
C LYS A 43 9.47 20.58 5.50
N VAL A 44 8.59 19.75 6.01
CA VAL A 44 8.56 18.30 5.78
C VAL A 44 7.16 17.88 5.32
N ILE A 45 7.10 17.05 4.29
CA ILE A 45 5.88 16.37 3.85
C ILE A 45 6.01 14.90 4.23
N ILE A 46 5.10 14.41 5.07
CA ILE A 46 5.03 13.02 5.48
C ILE A 46 4.06 12.31 4.53
N ALA A 47 4.55 11.38 3.73
CA ALA A 47 3.79 10.62 2.74
C ALA A 47 3.79 9.12 3.07
N THR A 48 3.61 8.78 4.34
CA THR A 48 3.46 7.41 4.86
C THR A 48 2.00 7.13 5.23
N HIS A 49 1.71 5.97 5.78
CA HIS A 49 0.42 5.71 6.42
C HIS A 49 0.20 6.66 7.61
N ALA A 50 -1.06 6.99 7.92
CA ALA A 50 -1.37 7.93 8.99
C ALA A 50 -0.93 7.43 10.38
N ASP A 51 -1.05 6.15 10.65
CA ASP A 51 -0.57 5.49 11.87
C ASP A 51 0.97 5.54 11.97
N GLU A 52 1.67 5.29 10.85
CA GLU A 52 3.13 5.45 10.76
C GLU A 52 3.53 6.91 10.95
N ALA A 53 2.84 7.86 10.29
CA ALA A 53 3.07 9.28 10.46
C ALA A 53 2.96 9.69 11.93
N LEU A 54 1.88 9.28 12.60
CA LEU A 54 1.66 9.58 14.02
C LEU A 54 2.75 8.97 14.91
N SER A 55 3.27 7.80 14.57
CA SER A 55 4.30 7.11 15.34
C SER A 55 5.66 7.81 15.31
N ILE A 56 5.97 8.56 14.25
CA ILE A 56 7.26 9.24 14.07
C ILE A 56 7.25 10.72 14.45
N ILE A 57 6.08 11.35 14.63
CA ILE A 57 5.98 12.74 15.09
C ILE A 57 6.31 12.81 16.58
N ASP A 58 7.36 13.58 16.93
CA ASP A 58 7.73 13.85 18.33
C ASP A 58 6.76 14.88 18.93
N ASN A 59 6.04 14.49 19.98
CA ASN A 59 5.04 15.32 20.64
C ASN A 59 3.93 15.84 19.71
N PRO A 60 3.17 14.94 19.07
CA PRO A 60 2.07 15.34 18.20
C PRO A 60 1.00 16.13 18.99
N THR A 61 0.43 17.15 18.36
CA THR A 61 -0.67 17.96 18.90
C THR A 61 -1.91 17.10 19.15
N ASN A 62 -2.86 17.62 19.91
CA ASN A 62 -4.13 16.92 20.11
C ASN A 62 -4.90 16.75 18.79
N GLU A 63 -4.87 17.75 17.92
CA GLU A 63 -5.50 17.71 16.60
C GLU A 63 -4.84 16.64 15.69
N GLU A 64 -3.51 16.60 15.62
CA GLU A 64 -2.78 15.57 14.86
C GLU A 64 -3.12 14.14 15.36
N LYS A 65 -3.17 13.96 16.70
CA LYS A 65 -3.58 12.67 17.29
C LYS A 65 -5.02 12.31 16.93
N GLU A 66 -5.93 13.28 17.06
CA GLU A 66 -7.34 13.06 16.78
C GLU A 66 -7.56 12.68 15.31
N ILE A 67 -7.01 13.44 14.37
CA ILE A 67 -7.22 13.22 12.93
C ILE A 67 -6.49 11.94 12.47
N LEU A 68 -5.19 11.81 12.73
CA LEU A 68 -4.41 10.69 12.21
C LEU A 68 -4.84 9.33 12.78
N SER A 69 -5.34 9.29 14.01
CA SER A 69 -5.85 8.05 14.62
C SER A 69 -7.16 7.53 14.04
N LYS A 70 -7.88 8.34 13.25
CA LYS A 70 -9.15 7.93 12.61
C LYS A 70 -8.94 7.02 11.40
N PHE A 71 -7.73 6.99 10.85
CA PHE A 71 -7.39 6.14 9.71
C PHE A 71 -6.93 4.77 10.20
N SER A 72 -7.78 3.78 10.06
CA SER A 72 -7.43 2.39 10.38
C SER A 72 -6.85 1.66 9.17
N TYR A 73 -6.05 0.63 9.42
CA TYR A 73 -5.42 -0.17 8.37
C TYR A 73 -5.76 -1.64 8.57
N ARG A 74 -6.01 -2.33 7.45
CA ARG A 74 -6.28 -3.78 7.44
C ARG A 74 -5.21 -4.52 6.68
N GLU A 75 -4.85 -5.66 7.21
CA GLU A 75 -3.93 -6.58 6.54
C GLU A 75 -4.59 -7.21 5.32
N ASN A 76 -3.83 -7.26 4.23
CA ASN A 76 -4.20 -7.90 2.99
C ASN A 76 -3.09 -8.84 2.53
N ILE A 77 -3.48 -9.93 1.91
CA ILE A 77 -2.56 -10.88 1.30
C ILE A 77 -2.80 -10.84 -0.21
N ALA A 78 -1.74 -10.52 -0.96
CA ALA A 78 -1.73 -10.56 -2.41
C ALA A 78 -0.92 -11.75 -2.91
N TYR A 79 -1.47 -12.46 -3.90
CA TYR A 79 -0.78 -13.51 -4.64
C TYR A 79 -0.57 -13.06 -6.07
N ILE A 80 0.68 -13.05 -6.53
CA ILE A 80 1.01 -12.96 -7.95
C ILE A 80 1.14 -14.40 -8.45
N HIS A 81 0.35 -14.76 -9.46
CA HIS A 81 0.26 -16.15 -9.92
C HIS A 81 -0.16 -16.24 -11.39
N THR A 82 -0.09 -17.47 -11.93
CA THR A 82 -0.53 -17.79 -13.31
C THR A 82 -1.74 -18.72 -13.33
N ASP A 83 -2.37 -18.94 -12.20
CA ASP A 83 -3.53 -19.83 -12.07
C ASP A 83 -4.80 -19.19 -12.64
N LYS A 84 -5.26 -19.71 -13.78
CA LYS A 84 -6.47 -19.23 -14.49
C LYS A 84 -7.77 -19.59 -13.79
N THR A 85 -7.76 -20.48 -12.79
CA THR A 85 -8.97 -20.85 -12.05
C THR A 85 -9.52 -19.70 -11.20
N ALA A 86 -8.67 -18.70 -10.89
CA ALA A 86 -9.07 -17.45 -10.25
C ALA A 86 -9.94 -16.52 -11.14
N MET A 87 -10.04 -16.83 -12.44
CA MET A 87 -10.73 -16.00 -13.43
C MET A 87 -12.05 -16.65 -13.88
N PRO A 88 -12.97 -15.85 -14.47
CA PRO A 88 -14.18 -16.41 -15.07
C PRO A 88 -13.87 -17.51 -16.08
N LYS A 89 -14.68 -18.58 -16.12
CA LYS A 89 -14.49 -19.70 -17.07
C LYS A 89 -14.46 -19.27 -18.53
N ASN A 90 -15.27 -18.26 -18.88
CA ASN A 90 -15.27 -17.71 -20.23
C ASN A 90 -14.25 -16.58 -20.34
N LYS A 91 -13.19 -16.78 -21.13
CA LYS A 91 -12.14 -15.78 -21.32
C LYS A 91 -12.66 -14.45 -21.90
N LYS A 92 -13.78 -14.44 -22.63
CA LYS A 92 -14.42 -13.22 -23.14
C LYS A 92 -15.00 -12.33 -22.04
N ALA A 93 -15.22 -12.90 -20.84
CA ALA A 93 -15.68 -12.16 -19.67
C ALA A 93 -14.53 -11.60 -18.81
N TRP A 94 -13.28 -11.84 -19.20
CA TRP A 94 -12.13 -11.32 -18.45
C TRP A 94 -12.01 -9.82 -18.64
N SER A 95 -11.84 -9.13 -17.54
CA SER A 95 -11.53 -7.72 -17.51
C SER A 95 -10.23 -7.50 -16.73
N SER A 96 -9.70 -6.27 -16.73
CA SER A 96 -8.51 -5.95 -15.93
C SER A 96 -8.76 -6.16 -14.43
N TRP A 97 -10.02 -6.02 -13.99
CA TRP A 97 -10.48 -6.22 -12.61
C TRP A 97 -11.64 -7.21 -12.60
N ASN A 98 -11.50 -8.28 -11.84
CA ASN A 98 -12.53 -9.31 -11.72
C ASN A 98 -12.84 -9.52 -10.24
N SER A 99 -14.06 -9.24 -9.84
CA SER A 99 -14.53 -9.51 -8.48
C SER A 99 -15.24 -10.86 -8.42
N SER A 100 -14.95 -11.64 -7.41
CA SER A 100 -15.64 -12.89 -7.12
C SER A 100 -16.17 -12.90 -5.69
N LEU A 101 -17.37 -13.43 -5.52
CA LEU A 101 -18.04 -13.55 -4.24
C LEU A 101 -18.19 -15.05 -3.92
N LYS A 102 -17.94 -15.42 -2.68
CA LYS A 102 -18.22 -16.76 -2.22
C LYS A 102 -19.75 -16.93 -2.10
N LYS A 103 -20.29 -17.92 -2.81
CA LYS A 103 -21.70 -18.27 -2.68
C LYS A 103 -21.98 -18.62 -1.21
N ASP A 104 -23.04 -18.11 -0.65
CA ASP A 104 -23.48 -18.34 0.74
C ASP A 104 -22.65 -17.63 1.85
N GLU A 105 -21.60 -16.88 1.51
CA GLU A 105 -20.84 -16.05 2.46
C GLU A 105 -20.65 -14.63 1.90
N VAL A 106 -21.66 -13.77 2.08
CA VAL A 106 -21.73 -12.41 1.50
C VAL A 106 -20.51 -11.53 1.84
N ASN A 107 -19.83 -11.81 2.94
CA ASN A 107 -18.66 -11.04 3.39
C ASN A 107 -17.32 -11.58 2.88
N LYS A 108 -17.32 -12.67 2.10
CA LYS A 108 -16.10 -13.21 1.51
C LYS A 108 -16.04 -12.91 0.02
N SER A 109 -15.26 -11.90 -0.30
CA SER A 109 -14.98 -11.50 -1.68
C SER A 109 -13.49 -11.55 -1.94
N SER A 110 -13.14 -11.72 -3.21
CA SER A 110 -11.77 -11.66 -3.71
C SER A 110 -11.74 -10.83 -4.98
N ILE A 111 -10.64 -10.12 -5.20
CA ILE A 111 -10.42 -9.35 -6.43
C ILE A 111 -9.19 -9.94 -7.13
N THR A 112 -9.38 -10.29 -8.39
CA THR A 112 -8.29 -10.73 -9.26
C THR A 112 -8.05 -9.71 -10.38
N TYR A 113 -6.85 -9.17 -10.42
CA TYR A 113 -6.38 -8.31 -11.48
C TYR A 113 -5.68 -9.13 -12.56
N TRP A 114 -6.08 -8.95 -13.81
CA TRP A 114 -5.35 -9.48 -14.96
C TRP A 114 -4.28 -8.46 -15.36
N LEU A 115 -3.05 -8.70 -14.93
CA LEU A 115 -1.95 -7.73 -15.06
C LEU A 115 -1.56 -7.47 -16.51
N ASN A 116 -1.71 -8.47 -17.41
CA ASN A 116 -1.42 -8.29 -18.84
C ASN A 116 -2.26 -7.17 -19.45
N LEU A 117 -3.55 -7.14 -19.12
CA LEU A 117 -4.44 -6.07 -19.61
C LEU A 117 -4.24 -4.78 -18.81
N LEU A 118 -4.15 -4.87 -17.47
CA LEU A 118 -4.05 -3.71 -16.58
C LEU A 118 -2.77 -2.89 -16.80
N GLN A 119 -1.65 -3.57 -17.05
CA GLN A 119 -0.33 -2.95 -17.17
C GLN A 119 0.26 -3.04 -18.58
N ASN A 120 -0.54 -3.51 -19.57
CA ASN A 120 -0.09 -3.72 -20.93
C ASN A 120 1.21 -4.55 -21.01
N LEU A 121 1.27 -5.67 -20.26
CA LEU A 121 2.44 -6.53 -20.23
C LEU A 121 2.57 -7.29 -21.56
N ARG A 122 3.76 -7.22 -22.15
CA ARG A 122 4.11 -7.97 -23.38
C ARG A 122 4.74 -9.31 -23.02
N CYS A 123 3.95 -10.22 -22.46
CA CYS A 123 4.37 -11.60 -22.19
C CYS A 123 3.31 -12.58 -22.66
N ASN A 124 3.73 -13.80 -22.96
CA ASN A 124 2.83 -14.85 -23.48
C ASN A 124 2.00 -15.52 -22.38
N GLU A 125 2.40 -15.37 -21.14
CA GLU A 125 1.72 -15.95 -19.99
C GLU A 125 0.74 -14.97 -19.38
N ASP A 126 -0.45 -15.46 -19.01
CA ASP A 126 -1.42 -14.65 -18.28
C ASP A 126 -0.98 -14.55 -16.80
N ILE A 127 -0.71 -13.34 -16.33
CA ILE A 127 -0.28 -13.06 -14.96
C ILE A 127 -1.42 -12.37 -14.22
N PHE A 128 -1.71 -12.89 -13.02
CA PHE A 128 -2.77 -12.40 -12.16
C PHE A 128 -2.22 -11.91 -10.82
N LEU A 129 -2.91 -10.96 -10.23
CA LEU A 129 -2.74 -10.59 -8.84
C LEU A 129 -4.09 -10.75 -8.15
N THR A 130 -4.17 -11.68 -7.20
CA THR A 130 -5.40 -11.92 -6.43
C THR A 130 -5.24 -11.44 -5.00
N LEU A 131 -6.17 -10.60 -4.55
CA LEU A 131 -6.25 -10.11 -3.18
C LEU A 131 -7.19 -10.98 -2.35
N ASN A 132 -6.72 -11.41 -1.19
CA ASN A 132 -7.50 -12.14 -0.18
C ASN A 132 -8.33 -13.27 -0.77
N PRO A 133 -7.73 -14.22 -1.51
CA PRO A 133 -8.49 -15.29 -2.11
C PRO A 133 -9.20 -16.13 -1.03
N TYR A 134 -10.49 -16.37 -1.22
CA TYR A 134 -11.28 -17.30 -0.42
C TYR A 134 -11.28 -18.72 -0.98
N PHE A 135 -10.56 -18.92 -2.08
CA PHE A 135 -10.33 -20.17 -2.77
C PHE A 135 -8.84 -20.49 -2.79
N GLU A 136 -8.51 -21.74 -3.06
CA GLU A 136 -7.13 -22.18 -3.15
C GLU A 136 -6.54 -21.81 -4.52
N ILE A 137 -5.33 -21.24 -4.51
CA ILE A 137 -4.50 -21.00 -5.70
C ILE A 137 -3.49 -22.13 -5.77
N ASP A 138 -3.32 -22.72 -6.94
CA ASP A 138 -2.33 -23.78 -7.18
C ASP A 138 -0.94 -23.30 -6.78
N GLN A 139 -0.35 -23.95 -5.77
CA GLN A 139 0.94 -23.57 -5.19
C GLN A 139 2.06 -23.55 -6.23
N SER A 140 1.98 -24.44 -7.23
CA SER A 140 2.99 -24.50 -8.31
C SER A 140 2.94 -23.29 -9.26
N LYS A 141 1.85 -22.54 -9.23
CA LYS A 141 1.62 -21.37 -10.07
C LYS A 141 1.79 -20.04 -9.34
N ILE A 142 2.12 -20.07 -8.05
CA ILE A 142 2.38 -18.87 -7.27
C ILE A 142 3.77 -18.36 -7.57
N LEU A 143 3.86 -17.15 -8.13
CA LEU A 143 5.13 -16.47 -8.40
C LEU A 143 5.61 -15.69 -7.17
N LYS A 144 4.68 -15.08 -6.45
CA LYS A 144 4.99 -14.31 -5.24
C LYS A 144 3.78 -14.16 -4.34
N LYS A 145 3.99 -14.22 -3.03
CA LYS A 145 3.03 -13.87 -2.00
C LYS A 145 3.53 -12.63 -1.26
N VAL A 146 2.68 -11.63 -1.10
CA VAL A 146 3.00 -10.38 -0.41
C VAL A 146 1.91 -10.09 0.62
N LYS A 147 2.33 -9.73 1.81
CA LYS A 147 1.49 -9.27 2.90
C LYS A 147 1.71 -7.77 3.05
N PHE A 148 0.63 -6.99 3.11
CA PHE A 148 0.69 -5.54 3.28
C PHE A 148 -0.57 -5.03 3.96
N THR A 149 -0.50 -3.83 4.51
CA THR A 149 -1.64 -3.13 5.10
C THR A 149 -2.23 -2.14 4.10
N HIS A 150 -3.54 -1.98 4.14
CA HIS A 150 -4.27 -1.05 3.29
C HIS A 150 -5.19 -0.18 4.16
N PRO A 151 -5.34 1.12 3.87
CA PRO A 151 -6.26 1.96 4.60
C PRO A 151 -7.69 1.43 4.45
N TYR A 152 -8.40 1.42 5.55
CA TYR A 152 -9.82 1.08 5.60
C TYR A 152 -10.64 2.34 5.84
N PHE A 153 -11.39 2.73 4.82
CA PHE A 153 -12.22 3.92 4.86
C PHE A 153 -13.59 3.58 5.44
N ASP A 154 -13.72 3.72 6.74
CA ASP A 154 -15.01 3.74 7.42
C ASP A 154 -15.58 5.16 7.49
N GLN A 155 -16.76 5.33 8.10
CA GLN A 155 -17.38 6.64 8.22
C GLN A 155 -16.49 7.61 8.99
N SER A 156 -15.77 7.14 10.00
CA SER A 156 -14.87 7.98 10.79
C SER A 156 -13.72 8.53 9.95
N ALA A 157 -13.11 7.72 9.08
CA ALA A 157 -12.06 8.17 8.18
C ALA A 157 -12.57 9.16 7.13
N LEU A 158 -13.81 8.96 6.63
CA LEU A 158 -14.43 9.88 5.66
C LEU A 158 -14.77 11.25 6.25
N ASP A 159 -15.21 11.29 7.52
CA ASP A 159 -15.59 12.52 8.20
C ASP A 159 -14.37 13.40 8.57
N HIS A 160 -13.14 12.86 8.47
CA HIS A 160 -11.88 13.53 8.83
C HIS A 160 -10.91 13.71 7.65
N GLN A 161 -11.39 13.62 6.42
CA GLN A 161 -10.62 13.92 5.20
C GLN A 161 -10.51 15.42 4.91
#